data_b003e79a9bd1e825c706c492089a7bdf
#
_entry.id   b003e79a9bd1e825c706c492089a7bdf
#
_cell.length_a   1.000
_cell.length_b   1.000
_cell.length_c   1.000
_cell.angle_alpha   90.00
_cell.angle_beta   90.00
_cell.angle_gamma   90.00
#
_symmetry.space_group_name_H-M   'P 1'
#
loop_
_entity.id
_entity.type
_entity.pdbx_description
1 polymer ?
#
loop_
_entity_poly.entity_id
_entity_poly.type
_entity_poly.pdbx_seq_one_letter_code
_entity_poly.pdbx_strand_id
1 'polypeptide(L)'
;MYYQEPENTLKSLQHAIDLFDGIEFDIRMTSDNKLIVHHDRNVSVKKSRLHGKSEWVESWKLEDLESEGFLPFRAMLEDPTIRSNWIEKGKMGCIEIKRPHPNAPMGGGFLSRKKHNNHIANIIKLADEILDEFEVPSQNMVYYAFHKGMKQSVKSAKSKRPWAALVPYIAPYGNRTTQRIQSLPRYLTTSFSSLLKQHDSMGSSMLPCAIEYFIPPHNKLPFGKTVGLSGKQLHNLNAMRKGMPTYVWPTKPINEKSILNAGLTGLTDKANPQFTWLPSGDARWVNPATQPLDEQQQILLDSATEENHLQILKQLKQEVPIWSECDASRRLELISMWKKSWNWQSSADELLESASMTSPLWQAPRLIGHRGSGKTPRPVISD
;
A
#
# COMPACT_ATOMS: atom_id res chain seq x y z
N MET A 1 -8.16 -24.87 1.37
CA MET A 1 -6.81 -24.29 1.61
C MET A 1 -6.72 -23.01 0.81
N TYR A 2 -6.39 -21.87 1.44
CA TYR A 2 -6.20 -20.61 0.73
C TYR A 2 -4.91 -20.66 -0.10
N TYR A 3 -5.02 -20.33 -1.37
CA TYR A 3 -3.87 -20.14 -2.26
C TYR A 3 -3.60 -18.63 -2.42
N GLN A 4 -2.40 -18.20 -2.12
CA GLN A 4 -2.00 -16.81 -2.32
C GLN A 4 -1.56 -16.62 -3.76
N GLU A 5 -2.29 -15.78 -4.48
CA GLU A 5 -1.95 -15.44 -5.87
C GLU A 5 -0.57 -14.78 -5.97
N PRO A 6 0.16 -15.01 -7.07
CA PRO A 6 1.47 -14.41 -7.27
C PRO A 6 1.42 -12.88 -7.22
N GLU A 7 2.42 -12.28 -6.58
CA GLU A 7 2.51 -10.82 -6.43
C GLU A 7 2.46 -10.07 -7.77
N ASN A 8 1.86 -8.88 -7.79
CA ASN A 8 1.75 -8.03 -8.99
C ASN A 8 1.01 -8.67 -10.17
N THR A 9 0.19 -9.69 -9.94
CA THR A 9 -0.74 -10.23 -10.94
C THR A 9 -2.12 -9.61 -10.77
N LEU A 10 -2.93 -9.60 -11.82
CA LEU A 10 -4.30 -9.08 -11.77
C LEU A 10 -5.13 -9.76 -10.66
N LYS A 11 -5.08 -11.09 -10.57
CA LYS A 11 -5.79 -11.85 -9.53
C LYS A 11 -5.35 -11.49 -8.11
N SER A 12 -4.03 -11.29 -7.91
CA SER A 12 -3.50 -10.86 -6.62
C SER A 12 -4.01 -9.47 -6.22
N LEU A 13 -4.06 -8.55 -7.18
CA LEU A 13 -4.56 -7.18 -6.96
C LEU A 13 -6.07 -7.16 -6.74
N GLN A 14 -6.85 -7.89 -7.53
CA GLN A 14 -8.30 -8.05 -7.34
C GLN A 14 -8.62 -8.57 -5.94
N HIS A 15 -7.98 -9.68 -5.55
CA HIS A 15 -8.19 -10.27 -4.24
C HIS A 15 -7.85 -9.31 -3.10
N ALA A 16 -6.73 -8.61 -3.21
CA ALA A 16 -6.31 -7.67 -2.19
C ALA A 16 -7.19 -6.44 -2.10
N ILE A 17 -7.62 -5.88 -3.23
CA ILE A 17 -8.45 -4.67 -3.22
C ILE A 17 -9.87 -4.97 -2.71
N ASP A 18 -10.36 -6.19 -2.87
CA ASP A 18 -11.62 -6.61 -2.25
C ASP A 18 -11.49 -6.74 -0.73
N LEU A 19 -10.36 -7.26 -0.26
CA LEU A 19 -10.14 -7.59 1.15
C LEU A 19 -9.68 -6.40 2.00
N PHE A 20 -8.84 -5.51 1.44
CA PHE A 20 -8.21 -4.38 2.13
C PHE A 20 -8.76 -3.03 1.69
N ASP A 21 -8.25 -1.97 2.32
CA ASP A 21 -8.60 -0.58 1.99
C ASP A 21 -7.90 -0.07 0.74
N GLY A 22 -7.10 -0.88 0.11
CA GLY A 22 -6.37 -0.55 -1.12
C GLY A 22 -5.30 -1.57 -1.47
N ILE A 23 -4.60 -1.27 -2.55
CA ILE A 23 -3.50 -2.07 -3.07
C ILE A 23 -2.24 -1.23 -3.26
N GLU A 24 -1.13 -1.86 -3.07
CA GLU A 24 0.18 -1.38 -3.52
C GLU A 24 0.67 -2.28 -4.64
N PHE A 25 1.29 -1.70 -5.63
CA PHE A 25 1.89 -2.41 -6.76
C PHE A 25 3.02 -1.62 -7.38
N ASP A 26 3.85 -2.33 -8.12
CA ASP A 26 5.08 -1.82 -8.71
C ASP A 26 4.91 -1.58 -10.21
N ILE A 27 5.36 -0.44 -10.72
CA ILE A 27 5.34 -0.18 -12.16
C ILE A 27 6.73 0.01 -12.75
N ARG A 28 6.89 -0.49 -13.99
CA ARG A 28 8.08 -0.35 -14.82
C ARG A 28 7.74 0.09 -16.23
N MET A 29 8.71 0.68 -16.91
CA MET A 29 8.57 1.10 -18.30
C MET A 29 9.30 0.13 -19.24
N THR A 30 8.64 -0.28 -20.29
CA THR A 30 9.17 -1.13 -21.36
C THR A 30 10.03 -0.34 -22.35
N SER A 31 10.69 -1.03 -23.30
CA SER A 31 11.53 -0.39 -24.34
C SER A 31 10.73 0.50 -25.30
N ASP A 32 9.45 0.23 -25.48
CA ASP A 32 8.50 0.98 -26.31
C ASP A 32 7.66 1.99 -25.52
N ASN A 33 8.15 2.40 -24.34
CA ASN A 33 7.52 3.41 -23.48
C ASN A 33 6.08 3.06 -23.05
N LYS A 34 5.83 1.82 -22.73
CA LYS A 34 4.60 1.35 -22.10
C LYS A 34 4.84 0.98 -20.66
N LEU A 35 3.77 0.89 -19.85
CA LEU A 35 3.89 0.55 -18.44
C LEU A 35 3.36 -0.85 -18.15
N ILE A 36 4.11 -1.59 -17.34
CA ILE A 36 3.72 -2.89 -16.80
C ILE A 36 3.75 -2.89 -15.28
N VAL A 37 2.96 -3.77 -14.68
CA VAL A 37 2.95 -4.04 -13.25
C VAL A 37 3.94 -5.14 -12.94
N HIS A 38 5.11 -4.78 -12.39
CA HIS A 38 6.18 -5.74 -12.10
C HIS A 38 7.22 -5.19 -11.13
N HIS A 39 7.60 -6.00 -10.12
CA HIS A 39 8.58 -5.57 -9.12
C HIS A 39 10.02 -5.69 -9.59
N ASP A 40 10.40 -6.84 -10.15
CA ASP A 40 11.80 -7.13 -10.41
C ASP A 40 12.38 -6.38 -11.62
N ARG A 41 13.70 -6.27 -11.64
CA ARG A 41 14.42 -5.68 -12.76
C ARG A 41 14.51 -6.64 -13.94
N ASN A 42 14.45 -7.94 -13.63
CA ASN A 42 14.65 -9.03 -14.57
C ASN A 42 13.31 -9.65 -14.95
N VAL A 43 13.20 -10.07 -16.18
CA VAL A 43 12.07 -10.85 -16.70
C VAL A 43 12.18 -12.34 -16.36
N SER A 44 13.39 -12.83 -16.08
CA SER A 44 13.62 -14.21 -15.63
C SER A 44 14.84 -14.32 -14.71
N VAL A 45 14.76 -15.24 -13.75
CA VAL A 45 15.90 -15.60 -12.90
C VAL A 45 16.84 -16.60 -13.58
N LYS A 46 16.37 -17.35 -14.60
CA LYS A 46 17.16 -18.34 -15.35
C LYS A 46 17.48 -17.80 -16.73
N LYS A 47 18.76 -17.50 -16.99
CA LYS A 47 19.23 -16.97 -18.29
C LYS A 47 18.92 -17.91 -19.46
N SER A 48 18.91 -19.22 -19.23
CA SER A 48 18.58 -20.23 -20.26
C SER A 48 17.16 -20.08 -20.84
N ARG A 49 16.24 -19.44 -20.11
CA ARG A 49 14.86 -19.19 -20.57
C ARG A 49 14.68 -17.92 -21.37
N LEU A 50 15.70 -17.08 -21.39
CA LEU A 50 15.64 -15.81 -22.13
C LEU A 50 15.81 -16.01 -23.64
N HIS A 51 16.17 -17.22 -24.10
CA HIS A 51 16.37 -17.52 -25.52
C HIS A 51 17.22 -16.47 -26.26
N GLY A 52 18.29 -15.99 -25.61
CA GLY A 52 19.14 -14.94 -26.13
C GLY A 52 18.63 -13.50 -25.99
N LYS A 53 17.41 -13.28 -25.49
CA LYS A 53 16.91 -11.94 -25.19
C LYS A 53 17.57 -11.39 -23.91
N SER A 54 17.45 -10.09 -23.71
CA SER A 54 17.94 -9.41 -22.49
C SER A 54 17.19 -9.88 -21.23
N GLU A 55 17.90 -9.92 -20.11
CA GLU A 55 17.28 -10.18 -18.80
C GLU A 55 16.50 -8.96 -18.23
N TRP A 56 16.72 -7.76 -18.78
CA TRP A 56 16.14 -6.52 -18.24
C TRP A 56 14.78 -6.21 -18.83
N VAL A 57 13.79 -5.93 -17.98
CA VAL A 57 12.42 -5.54 -18.36
C VAL A 57 12.44 -4.40 -19.37
N GLU A 58 13.26 -3.38 -19.12
CA GLU A 58 13.38 -2.19 -19.96
C GLU A 58 13.95 -2.45 -21.36
N SER A 59 14.35 -3.68 -21.67
CA SER A 59 14.81 -4.10 -23.00
C SER A 59 13.73 -4.79 -23.82
N TRP A 60 12.56 -5.04 -23.23
CA TRP A 60 11.47 -5.76 -23.87
C TRP A 60 10.35 -4.78 -24.29
N LYS A 61 9.67 -5.12 -25.39
CA LYS A 61 8.42 -4.45 -25.76
C LYS A 61 7.28 -4.96 -24.91
N LEU A 62 6.20 -4.16 -24.79
CA LEU A 62 5.01 -4.56 -24.04
C LEU A 62 4.42 -5.87 -24.57
N GLU A 63 4.25 -5.99 -25.89
CA GLU A 63 3.68 -7.17 -26.56
C GLU A 63 4.43 -8.48 -26.19
N ASP A 64 5.76 -8.42 -26.17
CA ASP A 64 6.58 -9.58 -25.77
C ASP A 64 6.37 -9.96 -24.31
N LEU A 65 6.27 -8.96 -23.41
CA LEU A 65 6.04 -9.19 -21.98
C LEU A 65 4.64 -9.70 -21.68
N GLU A 66 3.65 -9.17 -22.41
CA GLU A 66 2.26 -9.60 -22.28
C GLU A 66 2.07 -11.06 -22.72
N SER A 67 2.75 -11.47 -23.79
CA SER A 67 2.76 -12.87 -24.23
C SER A 67 3.37 -13.83 -23.20
N GLU A 68 4.25 -13.33 -22.33
CA GLU A 68 4.85 -14.07 -21.20
C GLU A 68 4.02 -13.95 -19.91
N GLY A 69 2.83 -13.34 -19.97
CA GLY A 69 1.89 -13.22 -18.86
C GLY A 69 2.12 -12.04 -17.90
N PHE A 70 2.94 -11.06 -18.30
CA PHE A 70 3.09 -9.82 -17.54
C PHE A 70 1.84 -8.95 -17.68
N LEU A 71 1.47 -8.26 -16.60
CA LEU A 71 0.27 -7.42 -16.55
C LEU A 71 0.56 -6.00 -17.05
N PRO A 72 -0.03 -5.56 -18.19
CA PRO A 72 0.01 -4.16 -18.58
C PRO A 72 -0.70 -3.29 -17.54
N PHE A 73 -0.14 -2.10 -17.24
CA PHE A 73 -0.76 -1.18 -16.28
C PHE A 73 -2.15 -0.71 -16.74
N ARG A 74 -2.31 -0.48 -18.04
CA ARG A 74 -3.60 -0.14 -18.65
C ARG A 74 -4.64 -1.27 -18.45
N ALA A 75 -4.28 -2.51 -18.75
CA ALA A 75 -5.17 -3.66 -18.60
C ALA A 75 -5.62 -3.87 -17.15
N MET A 76 -4.76 -3.54 -16.17
CA MET A 76 -5.16 -3.54 -14.77
C MET A 76 -6.28 -2.52 -14.50
N LEU A 77 -6.23 -1.32 -15.08
CA LEU A 77 -7.26 -0.29 -14.90
C LEU A 77 -8.53 -0.55 -15.70
N GLU A 78 -8.48 -1.38 -16.74
CA GLU A 78 -9.65 -1.86 -17.49
C GLU A 78 -10.47 -2.89 -16.70
N ASP A 79 -9.88 -3.52 -15.70
CA ASP A 79 -10.54 -4.54 -14.89
C ASP A 79 -11.65 -3.94 -14.01
N PRO A 80 -12.90 -4.49 -14.08
CA PRO A 80 -14.04 -3.92 -13.39
C PRO A 80 -13.93 -3.99 -11.86
N THR A 81 -13.27 -5.01 -11.30
CA THR A 81 -13.05 -5.13 -9.85
C THR A 81 -12.12 -4.04 -9.35
N ILE A 82 -11.01 -3.81 -10.06
CA ILE A 82 -10.07 -2.74 -9.75
C ILE A 82 -10.75 -1.38 -9.87
N ARG A 83 -11.46 -1.11 -10.96
CA ARG A 83 -12.16 0.15 -11.19
C ARG A 83 -13.19 0.43 -10.10
N SER A 84 -14.09 -0.51 -9.85
CA SER A 84 -15.14 -0.34 -8.85
C SER A 84 -14.57 -0.05 -7.47
N ASN A 85 -13.57 -0.80 -7.04
CA ASN A 85 -12.99 -0.61 -5.72
C ASN A 85 -12.12 0.65 -5.62
N TRP A 86 -11.22 0.87 -6.57
CA TRP A 86 -10.27 1.99 -6.51
C TRP A 86 -10.92 3.33 -6.85
N ILE A 87 -11.66 3.40 -7.96
CA ILE A 87 -12.18 4.67 -8.49
C ILE A 87 -13.53 5.00 -7.82
N GLU A 88 -14.50 4.07 -7.87
CA GLU A 88 -15.87 4.34 -7.44
C GLU A 88 -16.03 4.31 -5.91
N LYS A 89 -15.43 3.32 -5.22
CA LYS A 89 -15.51 3.18 -3.76
C LYS A 89 -14.39 3.93 -3.01
N GLY A 90 -13.45 4.56 -3.72
CA GLY A 90 -12.40 5.38 -3.13
C GLY A 90 -11.36 4.60 -2.32
N LYS A 91 -11.13 3.33 -2.62
CA LYS A 91 -9.99 2.59 -2.05
C LYS A 91 -8.66 3.15 -2.59
N MET A 92 -7.55 2.82 -1.95
CA MET A 92 -6.26 3.40 -2.25
C MET A 92 -5.48 2.63 -3.32
N GLY A 93 -4.86 3.35 -4.24
CA GLY A 93 -3.82 2.85 -5.12
C GLY A 93 -2.45 3.42 -4.73
N CYS A 94 -1.55 2.57 -4.26
CA CYS A 94 -0.18 2.95 -3.92
C CYS A 94 0.77 2.46 -5.01
N ILE A 95 1.38 3.36 -5.74
CA ILE A 95 2.16 3.03 -6.94
C ILE A 95 3.65 3.22 -6.66
N GLU A 96 4.38 2.10 -6.54
CA GLU A 96 5.83 2.16 -6.46
C GLU A 96 6.45 2.23 -7.86
N ILE A 97 7.16 3.32 -8.12
CA ILE A 97 7.87 3.53 -9.38
C ILE A 97 9.26 2.92 -9.29
N LYS A 98 9.54 1.94 -10.14
CA LYS A 98 10.82 1.21 -10.13
C LYS A 98 11.88 1.90 -10.98
N ARG A 99 13.10 1.95 -10.45
CA ARG A 99 14.28 2.39 -11.22
C ARG A 99 14.74 1.28 -12.15
N PRO A 100 15.27 1.63 -13.33
CA PRO A 100 15.90 0.65 -14.20
C PRO A 100 17.17 0.08 -13.52
N HIS A 101 17.59 -1.10 -13.94
CA HIS A 101 18.91 -1.58 -13.55
C HIS A 101 19.99 -0.66 -14.15
N PRO A 102 21.07 -0.35 -13.43
CA PRO A 102 22.15 0.48 -13.98
C PRO A 102 22.75 -0.03 -15.28
N ASN A 103 22.76 -1.35 -15.49
CA ASN A 103 23.26 -2.01 -16.69
C ASN A 103 22.18 -2.20 -17.78
N ALA A 104 20.92 -1.86 -17.52
CA ALA A 104 19.89 -1.83 -18.55
C ALA A 104 20.21 -0.74 -19.60
N PRO A 105 19.73 -0.86 -20.85
CA PRO A 105 20.07 0.10 -21.92
C PRO A 105 19.81 1.57 -21.54
N MET A 106 18.76 1.83 -20.78
CA MET A 106 18.41 3.16 -20.31
C MET A 106 18.95 3.49 -18.91
N GLY A 107 19.57 2.54 -18.21
CA GLY A 107 20.03 2.71 -16.83
C GLY A 107 21.18 3.68 -16.69
N GLY A 108 22.05 3.74 -17.67
CA GLY A 108 23.16 4.71 -17.75
C GLY A 108 24.26 4.56 -16.70
N GLY A 109 24.35 3.39 -16.07
CA GLY A 109 25.32 3.07 -15.03
C GLY A 109 24.92 3.56 -13.64
N PHE A 110 25.71 3.19 -12.64
CA PHE A 110 25.40 3.45 -11.21
C PHE A 110 25.47 4.94 -10.83
N LEU A 111 26.20 5.77 -11.57
CA LEU A 111 26.44 7.18 -11.26
C LEU A 111 25.50 8.14 -12.00
N SER A 112 24.71 7.68 -12.94
CA SER A 112 23.87 8.53 -13.79
C SER A 112 22.56 8.96 -13.13
N ARG A 113 22.63 9.82 -12.09
CA ARG A 113 21.44 10.36 -11.43
C ARG A 113 20.48 11.05 -12.41
N LYS A 114 21.00 11.79 -13.39
CA LYS A 114 20.17 12.51 -14.37
C LYS A 114 19.33 11.55 -15.22
N LYS A 115 19.92 10.46 -15.71
CA LYS A 115 19.19 9.45 -16.49
C LYS A 115 18.10 8.76 -15.65
N HIS A 116 18.41 8.44 -14.37
CA HIS A 116 17.41 7.87 -13.45
C HIS A 116 16.27 8.85 -13.16
N ASN A 117 16.57 10.14 -12.95
CA ASN A 117 15.53 11.16 -12.76
C ASN A 117 14.62 11.27 -13.98
N ASN A 118 15.20 11.30 -15.18
CA ASN A 118 14.43 11.36 -16.43
C ASN A 118 13.58 10.10 -16.64
N HIS A 119 14.12 8.93 -16.37
CA HIS A 119 13.38 7.67 -16.48
C HIS A 119 12.16 7.66 -15.54
N ILE A 120 12.36 8.01 -14.27
CA ILE A 120 11.26 8.12 -13.30
C ILE A 120 10.24 9.18 -13.73
N ALA A 121 10.70 10.34 -14.24
CA ALA A 121 9.82 11.38 -14.73
C ALA A 121 8.97 10.90 -15.92
N ASN A 122 9.55 10.13 -16.84
CA ASN A 122 8.81 9.54 -17.96
C ASN A 122 7.76 8.53 -17.49
N ILE A 123 8.10 7.67 -16.52
CA ILE A 123 7.13 6.75 -15.94
C ILE A 123 5.96 7.51 -15.31
N ILE A 124 6.24 8.56 -14.52
CA ILE A 124 5.20 9.39 -13.89
C ILE A 124 4.30 10.02 -14.95
N LYS A 125 4.90 10.59 -16.02
CA LYS A 125 4.13 11.21 -17.10
C LYS A 125 3.20 10.20 -17.78
N LEU A 126 3.72 9.04 -18.17
CA LEU A 126 2.91 7.99 -18.79
C LEU A 126 1.83 7.45 -17.84
N ALA A 127 2.15 7.32 -16.55
CA ALA A 127 1.18 6.90 -15.55
C ALA A 127 0.09 7.95 -15.36
N ASP A 128 0.43 9.25 -15.29
CA ASP A 128 -0.55 10.33 -15.20
C ASP A 128 -1.49 10.34 -16.42
N GLU A 129 -0.96 10.18 -17.64
CA GLU A 129 -1.75 10.10 -18.86
C GLU A 129 -2.77 8.95 -18.81
N ILE A 130 -2.36 7.77 -18.34
CA ILE A 130 -3.25 6.62 -18.20
C ILE A 130 -4.26 6.84 -17.06
N LEU A 131 -3.81 7.32 -15.89
CA LEU A 131 -4.68 7.56 -14.75
C LEU A 131 -5.72 8.66 -15.01
N ASP A 132 -5.35 9.67 -15.79
CA ASP A 132 -6.28 10.74 -16.20
C ASP A 132 -7.31 10.21 -17.20
N GLU A 133 -6.92 9.36 -18.15
CA GLU A 133 -7.84 8.70 -19.08
C GLU A 133 -8.90 7.84 -18.38
N PHE A 134 -8.50 7.14 -17.32
CA PHE A 134 -9.41 6.33 -16.49
C PHE A 134 -10.08 7.12 -15.36
N GLU A 135 -9.88 8.43 -15.30
CA GLU A 135 -10.47 9.34 -14.31
C GLU A 135 -10.14 8.96 -12.86
N VAL A 136 -8.94 8.39 -12.63
CA VAL A 136 -8.50 8.01 -11.27
C VAL A 136 -8.28 9.26 -10.42
N PRO A 137 -9.05 9.46 -9.32
CA PRO A 137 -8.93 10.65 -8.49
C PRO A 137 -7.56 10.75 -7.82
N SER A 138 -6.95 11.95 -7.81
CA SER A 138 -5.64 12.17 -7.14
C SER A 138 -5.68 11.93 -5.63
N GLN A 139 -6.87 12.02 -5.03
CA GLN A 139 -7.06 11.89 -3.58
C GLN A 139 -7.02 10.45 -3.08
N ASN A 140 -7.14 9.45 -3.93
CA ASN A 140 -7.10 8.04 -3.55
C ASN A 140 -5.93 7.29 -4.19
N MET A 141 -4.82 7.99 -4.42
CA MET A 141 -3.59 7.38 -4.89
C MET A 141 -2.34 8.10 -4.34
N VAL A 142 -1.20 7.46 -4.40
CA VAL A 142 0.10 8.06 -4.08
C VAL A 142 1.21 7.39 -4.89
N TYR A 143 2.14 8.21 -5.41
CA TYR A 143 3.38 7.73 -6.01
C TYR A 143 4.49 7.64 -4.97
N TYR A 144 5.32 6.62 -5.04
CA TYR A 144 6.60 6.61 -4.32
C TYR A 144 7.68 5.79 -5.05
N ALA A 145 8.92 6.05 -4.70
CA ALA A 145 10.06 5.34 -5.27
C ALA A 145 11.28 5.33 -4.34
N PHE A 146 12.07 4.27 -4.40
CA PHE A 146 13.41 4.22 -3.80
C PHE A 146 14.40 5.07 -4.61
N HIS A 147 14.08 6.35 -4.76
CA HIS A 147 14.84 7.28 -5.58
C HIS A 147 15.00 8.64 -4.91
N LYS A 148 16.25 9.03 -4.64
CA LYS A 148 16.57 10.32 -3.98
C LYS A 148 16.16 11.56 -4.80
N GLY A 149 16.05 11.41 -6.13
CA GLY A 149 15.65 12.45 -7.06
C GLY A 149 14.14 12.54 -7.30
N MET A 150 13.30 11.92 -6.46
CA MET A 150 11.86 11.88 -6.66
C MET A 150 11.25 13.28 -6.84
N LYS A 151 11.65 14.25 -6.01
CA LYS A 151 11.21 15.65 -6.14
C LYS A 151 11.49 16.24 -7.54
N GLN A 152 12.70 16.02 -8.07
CA GLN A 152 13.05 16.48 -9.41
C GLN A 152 12.26 15.74 -10.50
N SER A 153 12.08 14.45 -10.34
CA SER A 153 11.34 13.63 -11.30
C SER A 153 9.87 14.05 -11.39
N VAL A 154 9.19 14.24 -10.26
CA VAL A 154 7.80 14.73 -10.19
C VAL A 154 7.69 16.13 -10.81
N LYS A 155 8.62 17.04 -10.47
CA LYS A 155 8.68 18.40 -11.07
C LYS A 155 8.86 18.32 -12.58
N SER A 156 9.75 17.46 -13.08
CA SER A 156 9.99 17.29 -14.52
C SER A 156 8.79 16.69 -15.26
N ALA A 157 8.08 15.77 -14.63
CA ALA A 157 6.82 15.21 -15.14
C ALA A 157 5.66 16.21 -15.08
N LYS A 158 5.77 17.28 -14.29
CA LYS A 158 4.70 18.25 -13.97
C LYS A 158 3.48 17.59 -13.29
N SER A 159 3.67 16.47 -12.63
CA SER A 159 2.61 15.77 -11.92
C SER A 159 2.13 16.58 -10.72
N LYS A 160 0.81 16.58 -10.50
CA LYS A 160 0.15 17.18 -9.34
C LYS A 160 -0.31 16.13 -8.33
N ARG A 161 -0.10 14.85 -8.64
CA ARG A 161 -0.52 13.75 -7.77
C ARG A 161 0.37 13.64 -6.53
N PRO A 162 -0.15 13.18 -5.38
CA PRO A 162 0.63 13.02 -4.17
C PRO A 162 1.79 12.05 -4.38
N TRP A 163 2.93 12.34 -3.75
CA TRP A 163 4.15 11.57 -3.93
C TRP A 163 5.02 11.55 -2.68
N ALA A 164 5.87 10.52 -2.57
CA ALA A 164 6.90 10.41 -1.55
C ALA A 164 8.17 9.75 -2.08
N ALA A 165 9.29 9.97 -1.39
CA ALA A 165 10.50 9.19 -1.60
C ALA A 165 10.56 8.07 -0.56
N LEU A 166 10.73 6.82 -0.99
CA LEU A 166 10.97 5.72 -0.07
C LEU A 166 12.35 5.89 0.59
N VAL A 167 12.36 5.92 1.90
CA VAL A 167 13.61 5.96 2.64
C VAL A 167 14.31 4.63 2.46
N PRO A 168 15.63 4.62 2.19
CA PRO A 168 16.36 3.39 2.06
C PRO A 168 16.18 2.51 3.28
N TYR A 169 15.64 1.36 3.01
CA TYR A 169 15.31 0.37 4.01
C TYR A 169 16.56 -0.34 4.53
N ILE A 170 16.56 -0.56 5.82
CA ILE A 170 17.54 -1.41 6.48
C ILE A 170 16.94 -2.78 6.54
N ALA A 171 17.40 -3.63 5.67
CA ALA A 171 16.83 -4.95 5.55
C ALA A 171 17.23 -5.91 6.69
N PRO A 172 16.46 -6.04 7.78
CA PRO A 172 16.49 -7.29 8.51
C PRO A 172 15.87 -8.44 7.70
N TYR A 173 15.16 -8.12 6.64
CA TYR A 173 14.50 -9.09 5.74
C TYR A 173 15.31 -9.49 4.52
N GLY A 174 16.41 -8.79 4.22
CA GLY A 174 17.31 -9.21 3.16
C GLY A 174 18.06 -10.47 3.60
N ASN A 175 17.96 -11.54 2.82
CA ASN A 175 18.77 -12.74 3.01
C ASN A 175 20.28 -12.49 2.81
N ARG A 176 20.67 -11.27 2.39
CA ARG A 176 22.03 -10.91 2.06
C ARG A 176 22.64 -10.06 3.17
N THR A 177 23.62 -10.60 3.86
CA THR A 177 24.42 -9.93 4.92
C THR A 177 24.98 -8.59 4.43
N THR A 178 25.36 -8.48 3.17
CA THR A 178 25.90 -7.27 2.55
C THR A 178 24.88 -6.11 2.53
N GLN A 179 23.60 -6.37 2.28
CA GLN A 179 22.56 -5.34 2.31
C GLN A 179 22.30 -4.82 3.72
N ARG A 180 22.39 -5.70 4.72
CA ARG A 180 22.29 -5.34 6.14
C ARG A 180 23.44 -4.44 6.57
N ILE A 181 24.67 -4.78 6.22
CA ILE A 181 25.86 -3.99 6.52
C ILE A 181 25.80 -2.62 5.86
N GLN A 182 25.38 -2.52 4.60
CA GLN A 182 25.28 -1.26 3.86
C GLN A 182 24.18 -0.32 4.40
N SER A 183 23.10 -0.86 4.93
CA SER A 183 21.99 -0.07 5.46
C SER A 183 22.16 0.32 6.93
N LEU A 184 22.94 -0.44 7.70
CA LEU A 184 23.13 -0.24 9.13
C LEU A 184 23.62 1.17 9.52
N PRO A 185 24.67 1.76 8.91
CA PRO A 185 25.12 3.10 9.27
C PRO A 185 24.01 4.14 9.17
N ARG A 186 23.18 4.02 8.15
CA ARG A 186 22.09 4.97 7.88
C ARG A 186 20.96 4.87 8.90
N TYR A 187 20.66 3.67 9.36
CA TYR A 187 19.68 3.46 10.43
C TYR A 187 20.17 4.00 11.78
N LEU A 188 21.43 3.78 12.09
CA LEU A 188 22.02 4.29 13.32
C LEU A 188 22.08 5.81 13.35
N THR A 189 22.24 6.44 12.19
CA THR A 189 22.41 7.91 12.07
C THR A 189 21.12 8.65 11.73
N THR A 190 20.05 7.97 11.27
CA THR A 190 18.82 8.63 10.83
C THR A 190 17.67 8.27 11.77
N SER A 191 17.37 9.17 12.69
CA SER A 191 16.20 9.05 13.57
C SER A 191 14.90 9.26 12.80
N PHE A 192 13.78 8.80 13.37
CA PHE A 192 12.45 9.04 12.80
C PHE A 192 12.15 10.54 12.64
N SER A 193 12.53 11.38 13.62
CA SER A 193 12.38 12.83 13.50
C SER A 193 13.21 13.44 12.37
N SER A 194 14.41 12.92 12.10
CA SER A 194 15.22 13.33 10.96
C SER A 194 14.57 12.95 9.63
N LEU A 195 13.92 11.78 9.55
CA LEU A 195 13.16 11.38 8.37
C LEU A 195 11.97 12.29 8.12
N LEU A 196 11.20 12.62 9.15
CA LEU A 196 10.09 13.58 9.05
C LEU A 196 10.55 14.92 8.50
N LYS A 197 11.60 15.50 9.08
CA LYS A 197 12.17 16.77 8.60
C LYS A 197 12.62 16.69 7.15
N GLN A 198 13.23 15.57 6.75
CA GLN A 198 13.68 15.37 5.36
C GLN A 198 12.49 15.32 4.39
N HIS A 199 11.42 14.60 4.74
CA HIS A 199 10.23 14.51 3.90
C HIS A 199 9.48 15.83 3.80
N ASP A 200 9.33 16.53 4.92
CA ASP A 200 8.75 17.87 4.96
C ASP A 200 9.52 18.85 4.06
N SER A 201 10.86 18.91 4.21
CA SER A 201 11.72 19.78 3.38
C SER A 201 11.70 19.45 1.88
N MET A 202 11.43 18.21 1.53
CA MET A 202 11.26 17.81 0.13
C MET A 202 9.88 18.16 -0.43
N GLY A 203 8.90 18.46 0.42
CA GLY A 203 7.50 18.61 0.03
C GLY A 203 6.84 17.26 -0.31
N SER A 204 7.28 16.19 0.37
CA SER A 204 6.70 14.86 0.25
C SER A 204 5.30 14.84 0.87
N SER A 205 4.34 14.22 0.20
CA SER A 205 2.95 14.16 0.69
C SER A 205 2.79 13.26 1.91
N MET A 206 3.65 12.26 2.06
CA MET A 206 3.64 11.33 3.18
C MET A 206 5.04 10.80 3.48
N LEU A 207 5.19 10.10 4.61
CA LEU A 207 6.42 9.42 5.01
C LEU A 207 6.25 7.90 4.88
N PRO A 208 6.79 7.25 3.85
CA PRO A 208 6.88 5.80 3.82
C PRO A 208 8.13 5.35 4.58
N CYS A 209 7.99 4.42 5.50
CA CYS A 209 9.11 3.94 6.29
C CYS A 209 8.97 2.49 6.75
N ALA A 210 10.08 1.92 7.18
CA ALA A 210 10.14 0.55 7.64
C ALA A 210 9.57 0.41 9.07
N ILE A 211 8.97 -0.75 9.34
CA ILE A 211 8.34 -1.07 10.64
C ILE A 211 9.33 -1.00 11.81
N GLU A 212 10.61 -1.18 11.56
CA GLU A 212 11.67 -1.16 12.58
C GLU A 212 11.86 0.22 13.24
N TYR A 213 11.34 1.28 12.63
CA TYR A 213 11.27 2.58 13.31
C TYR A 213 10.25 2.63 14.44
N PHE A 214 9.29 1.70 14.46
CA PHE A 214 8.19 1.67 15.43
C PHE A 214 8.28 0.49 16.39
N ILE A 215 8.70 -0.67 15.88
CA ILE A 215 8.74 -1.92 16.64
C ILE A 215 10.17 -2.47 16.56
N PRO A 216 10.79 -2.83 17.69
CA PRO A 216 12.13 -3.38 17.69
C PRO A 216 12.20 -4.63 16.80
N PRO A 217 13.27 -4.81 16.02
CA PRO A 217 13.48 -6.04 15.29
C PRO A 217 13.56 -7.22 16.26
N HIS A 218 12.93 -8.35 15.90
CA HIS A 218 12.85 -9.56 16.72
C HIS A 218 14.21 -10.16 17.13
N ASN A 219 15.29 -9.73 16.52
CA ASN A 219 16.65 -10.21 16.82
C ASN A 219 17.40 -9.18 17.64
N LYS A 220 17.21 -9.20 18.95
CA LYS A 220 18.07 -8.84 20.09
C LYS A 220 19.20 -7.79 19.97
N LEU A 221 19.29 -7.06 18.85
CA LEU A 221 20.24 -5.97 18.72
C LEU A 221 19.48 -4.65 18.85
N PRO A 222 19.70 -3.87 19.93
CA PRO A 222 19.04 -2.58 20.16
C PRO A 222 19.66 -1.50 19.26
N PHE A 223 19.58 -1.68 17.95
CA PHE A 223 20.04 -0.70 17.00
C PHE A 223 18.92 0.28 16.66
N GLY A 224 19.13 1.51 17.04
CA GLY A 224 18.21 2.62 16.79
C GLY A 224 17.19 2.83 17.91
N LYS A 225 16.78 4.07 18.09
CA LYS A 225 15.69 4.41 19.01
C LYS A 225 14.36 4.20 18.27
N THR A 226 13.69 3.09 18.56
CA THR A 226 12.32 2.89 18.11
C THR A 226 11.41 3.93 18.79
N VAL A 227 10.45 4.46 18.03
CA VAL A 227 9.52 5.47 18.57
C VAL A 227 8.45 4.82 19.44
N GLY A 228 8.05 3.58 19.13
CA GLY A 228 6.99 2.85 19.83
C GLY A 228 5.58 3.27 19.38
N LEU A 229 4.59 2.41 19.67
CA LEU A 229 3.20 2.54 19.20
C LEU A 229 2.18 2.58 20.32
N SER A 230 2.58 2.73 21.58
CA SER A 230 1.67 2.71 22.72
C SER A 230 2.02 3.75 23.78
N GLY A 231 1.04 4.10 24.62
CA GLY A 231 1.22 4.97 25.77
C GLY A 231 1.91 6.31 25.45
N LYS A 232 2.87 6.71 26.27
CA LYS A 232 3.64 7.96 26.11
C LYS A 232 4.43 8.00 24.78
N GLN A 233 4.87 6.84 24.27
CA GLN A 233 5.60 6.75 23.01
C GLN A 233 4.68 7.11 21.82
N LEU A 234 3.45 6.62 21.82
CA LEU A 234 2.45 6.98 20.80
C LEU A 234 2.11 8.47 20.84
N HIS A 235 1.94 9.04 22.04
CA HIS A 235 1.72 10.49 22.18
C HIS A 235 2.88 11.29 21.56
N ASN A 236 4.12 10.91 21.85
CA ASN A 236 5.31 11.56 21.30
C ASN A 236 5.41 11.38 19.77
N LEU A 237 5.06 10.19 19.26
CA LEU A 237 4.99 9.92 17.82
C LEU A 237 4.01 10.86 17.11
N ASN A 238 2.81 11.01 17.65
CA ASN A 238 1.79 11.89 17.07
C ASN A 238 2.18 13.37 17.14
N ALA A 239 2.77 13.80 18.25
CA ALA A 239 3.33 15.14 18.37
C ALA A 239 4.44 15.44 17.37
N MET A 240 5.33 14.46 17.11
CA MET A 240 6.40 14.59 16.11
C MET A 240 5.87 14.64 14.69
N ARG A 241 4.89 13.80 14.35
CA ARG A 241 4.34 13.70 12.96
C ARG A 241 3.57 14.95 12.54
N LYS A 242 2.95 15.65 13.46
CA LYS A 242 2.12 16.84 13.17
C LYS A 242 1.10 16.59 12.05
N GLY A 243 0.48 15.41 12.05
CA GLY A 243 -0.48 15.00 11.03
C GLY A 243 0.12 14.43 9.73
N MET A 244 1.46 14.36 9.56
CA MET A 244 2.05 13.77 8.34
C MET A 244 1.66 12.30 8.21
N PRO A 245 0.98 11.92 7.12
CA PRO A 245 0.62 10.53 6.85
C PRO A 245 1.87 9.65 6.81
N THR A 246 1.80 8.49 7.42
CA THR A 246 2.97 7.60 7.53
C THR A 246 2.58 6.19 7.13
N TYR A 247 3.25 5.67 6.12
CA TYR A 247 3.02 4.35 5.53
C TYR A 247 4.14 3.40 5.96
N VAL A 248 3.75 2.27 6.52
CA VAL A 248 4.66 1.33 7.18
C VAL A 248 4.68 0.00 6.46
N TRP A 249 5.88 -0.47 6.11
CA TRP A 249 6.08 -1.79 5.52
C TRP A 249 7.28 -2.53 6.11
N PRO A 250 7.32 -3.86 6.01
CA PRO A 250 6.17 -4.72 5.81
C PRO A 250 5.35 -4.79 7.11
N THR A 251 4.04 -4.72 6.99
CA THR A 251 3.17 -4.93 8.15
C THR A 251 2.78 -6.41 8.19
N LYS A 252 2.93 -7.03 9.36
CA LYS A 252 2.45 -8.40 9.59
C LYS A 252 1.12 -8.37 10.30
N PRO A 253 0.25 -9.40 10.15
CA PRO A 253 -1.05 -9.44 10.81
C PRO A 253 -1.02 -9.10 12.30
N ILE A 254 -0.04 -9.60 13.03
CA ILE A 254 0.13 -9.32 14.46
C ILE A 254 0.36 -7.83 14.79
N ASN A 255 0.82 -7.04 13.83
CA ASN A 255 1.14 -5.63 13.99
C ASN A 255 0.08 -4.70 13.36
N GLU A 256 -0.84 -5.23 12.55
CA GLU A 256 -1.82 -4.42 11.80
C GLU A 256 -2.65 -3.55 12.74
N LYS A 257 -3.22 -4.13 13.79
CA LYS A 257 -4.04 -3.41 14.77
C LYS A 257 -3.27 -2.28 15.45
N SER A 258 -2.05 -2.52 15.91
CA SER A 258 -1.23 -1.50 16.57
C SER A 258 -0.78 -0.38 15.62
N ILE A 259 -0.50 -0.71 14.36
CA ILE A 259 -0.18 0.26 13.32
C ILE A 259 -1.39 1.16 13.06
N LEU A 260 -2.57 0.58 12.81
CA LEU A 260 -3.79 1.33 12.54
C LEU A 260 -4.23 2.18 13.74
N ASN A 261 -4.20 1.61 14.96
CA ASN A 261 -4.53 2.34 16.19
C ASN A 261 -3.57 3.51 16.46
N ALA A 262 -2.34 3.44 15.97
CA ALA A 262 -1.40 4.55 16.04
C ALA A 262 -1.64 5.63 14.97
N GLY A 263 -2.67 5.49 14.15
CA GLY A 263 -2.97 6.40 13.05
C GLY A 263 -1.98 6.29 11.90
N LEU A 264 -1.45 5.10 11.64
CA LEU A 264 -0.51 4.80 10.55
C LEU A 264 -1.16 3.90 9.51
N THR A 265 -0.72 3.99 8.28
CA THR A 265 -1.11 3.07 7.20
C THR A 265 -0.16 1.87 7.18
N GLY A 266 -0.70 0.67 7.14
CA GLY A 266 0.09 -0.57 7.07
C GLY A 266 0.04 -1.22 5.69
N LEU A 267 1.20 -1.62 5.13
CA LEU A 267 1.30 -2.42 3.92
C LEU A 267 1.53 -3.88 4.32
N THR A 268 0.51 -4.72 4.12
CA THR A 268 0.51 -6.11 4.62
C THR A 268 0.80 -7.12 3.52
N ASP A 269 1.52 -8.19 3.89
CA ASP A 269 1.86 -9.31 3.01
C ASP A 269 0.90 -10.51 3.16
N LYS A 270 -0.23 -10.37 3.87
CA LYS A 270 -1.13 -11.48 4.20
C LYS A 270 -2.57 -11.19 3.84
N ALA A 271 -2.97 -11.59 2.64
CA ALA A 271 -4.33 -11.42 2.12
C ALA A 271 -5.21 -12.67 2.29
N ASN A 272 -4.89 -13.57 3.21
CA ASN A 272 -5.74 -14.74 3.46
C ASN A 272 -7.05 -14.33 4.14
N PRO A 273 -8.21 -14.47 3.48
CA PRO A 273 -9.51 -14.10 4.03
C PRO A 273 -9.96 -14.98 5.19
N GLN A 274 -9.38 -16.18 5.33
CA GLN A 274 -9.65 -17.09 6.44
C GLN A 274 -8.86 -16.74 7.69
N PHE A 275 -7.86 -15.86 7.57
CA PHE A 275 -7.06 -15.44 8.70
C PHE A 275 -7.70 -14.23 9.39
N THR A 276 -8.71 -14.50 10.20
CA THR A 276 -9.52 -13.49 10.90
C THR A 276 -9.18 -13.34 12.38
N TRP A 277 -8.42 -14.28 12.94
CA TRP A 277 -7.95 -14.29 14.33
C TRP A 277 -6.44 -14.19 14.40
N LEU A 278 -5.95 -13.44 15.39
CA LEU A 278 -4.54 -13.39 15.74
C LEU A 278 -4.22 -14.44 16.81
N PRO A 279 -2.96 -14.86 16.95
CA PRO A 279 -2.54 -15.76 18.04
C PRO A 279 -2.82 -15.22 19.45
N SER A 280 -3.03 -13.90 19.58
CA SER A 280 -3.42 -13.25 20.83
C SER A 280 -4.91 -13.42 21.17
N GLY A 281 -5.72 -14.02 20.31
CA GLY A 281 -7.18 -14.09 20.43
C GLY A 281 -7.92 -12.86 19.90
N ASP A 282 -7.20 -11.86 19.39
CA ASP A 282 -7.81 -10.66 18.80
C ASP A 282 -8.29 -10.90 17.39
N ALA A 283 -9.40 -10.27 16.99
CA ALA A 283 -9.84 -10.23 15.61
C ALA A 283 -8.89 -9.40 14.74
N ARG A 284 -8.65 -9.87 13.52
CA ARG A 284 -7.97 -9.12 12.48
C ARG A 284 -8.97 -8.25 11.73
N TRP A 285 -8.92 -6.95 11.95
CA TRP A 285 -9.82 -6.00 11.30
C TRP A 285 -9.32 -5.65 9.90
N VAL A 286 -10.10 -5.98 8.92
CA VAL A 286 -9.85 -5.61 7.53
C VAL A 286 -10.77 -4.47 7.10
N ASN A 287 -12.02 -4.51 7.57
CA ASN A 287 -13.02 -3.47 7.31
C ASN A 287 -13.69 -3.12 8.63
N PRO A 288 -13.58 -1.87 9.12
CA PRO A 288 -14.29 -1.45 10.32
C PRO A 288 -15.80 -1.50 10.08
N ALA A 289 -16.53 -1.89 11.09
CA ALA A 289 -17.99 -1.83 11.06
C ALA A 289 -18.46 -0.37 10.93
N THR A 290 -19.54 -0.16 10.23
CA THR A 290 -20.14 1.16 10.00
C THR A 290 -20.85 1.69 11.27
N GLN A 291 -21.31 0.78 12.12
CA GLN A 291 -22.06 1.10 13.33
C GLN A 291 -21.60 0.22 14.50
N PRO A 292 -21.81 0.64 15.75
CA PRO A 292 -21.64 -0.22 16.90
C PRO A 292 -22.53 -1.45 16.79
N LEU A 293 -22.05 -2.57 17.32
CA LEU A 293 -22.83 -3.79 17.41
C LEU A 293 -23.93 -3.62 18.48
N ASP A 294 -25.09 -4.17 18.21
CA ASP A 294 -26.10 -4.32 19.26
C ASP A 294 -25.76 -5.48 20.21
N GLU A 295 -26.54 -5.65 21.26
CA GLU A 295 -26.28 -6.64 22.29
C GLU A 295 -26.32 -8.09 21.72
N GLN A 296 -27.23 -8.36 20.79
CA GLN A 296 -27.33 -9.69 20.18
C GLN A 296 -26.14 -9.99 19.27
N GLN A 297 -25.72 -9.02 18.48
CA GLN A 297 -24.54 -9.11 17.64
C GLN A 297 -23.25 -9.27 18.47
N GLN A 298 -23.17 -8.58 19.62
CA GLN A 298 -22.05 -8.72 20.54
C GLN A 298 -22.01 -10.13 21.15
N ILE A 299 -23.13 -10.66 21.64
CA ILE A 299 -23.25 -12.02 22.17
C ILE A 299 -22.82 -13.03 21.10
N LEU A 300 -23.26 -12.83 19.87
CA LEU A 300 -22.91 -13.71 18.76
C LEU A 300 -21.41 -13.73 18.51
N LEU A 301 -20.75 -12.54 18.52
CA LEU A 301 -19.30 -12.44 18.39
C LEU A 301 -18.56 -13.05 19.58
N ASP A 302 -19.02 -12.83 20.80
CA ASP A 302 -18.41 -13.38 22.01
C ASP A 302 -18.52 -14.91 22.06
N SER A 303 -19.52 -15.48 21.39
CA SER A 303 -19.68 -16.93 21.22
C SER A 303 -18.85 -17.53 20.09
N ALA A 304 -18.12 -16.72 19.33
CA ALA A 304 -17.35 -17.19 18.18
C ALA A 304 -16.17 -18.07 18.59
N THR A 305 -16.00 -19.16 17.84
CA THR A 305 -14.88 -20.11 17.99
C THR A 305 -14.07 -20.16 16.71
N GLU A 306 -12.90 -20.82 16.74
CA GLU A 306 -12.09 -21.05 15.54
C GLU A 306 -12.89 -21.72 14.41
N GLU A 307 -13.89 -22.54 14.75
CA GLU A 307 -14.67 -23.33 13.80
C GLU A 307 -15.80 -22.52 13.15
N ASN A 308 -16.45 -21.62 13.91
CA ASN A 308 -17.66 -20.92 13.47
C ASN A 308 -17.51 -19.44 13.14
N HIS A 309 -16.36 -18.82 13.50
CA HIS A 309 -16.17 -17.37 13.38
C HIS A 309 -16.35 -16.83 11.95
N LEU A 310 -15.98 -17.59 10.92
CA LEU A 310 -16.17 -17.17 9.52
C LEU A 310 -17.65 -17.06 9.15
N GLN A 311 -18.48 -17.98 9.66
CA GLN A 311 -19.93 -17.95 9.44
C GLN A 311 -20.55 -16.75 10.16
N ILE A 312 -20.16 -16.50 11.41
CA ILE A 312 -20.61 -15.35 12.20
C ILE A 312 -20.21 -14.04 11.53
N LEU A 313 -18.97 -13.90 11.08
CA LEU A 313 -18.51 -12.71 10.36
C LEU A 313 -19.28 -12.50 9.05
N LYS A 314 -19.59 -13.55 8.32
CA LYS A 314 -20.40 -13.47 7.09
C LYS A 314 -21.81 -12.97 7.39
N GLN A 315 -22.44 -13.47 8.43
CA GLN A 315 -23.76 -13.03 8.89
C GLN A 315 -23.71 -11.54 9.28
N LEU A 316 -22.80 -11.15 10.15
CA LEU A 316 -22.69 -9.76 10.63
C LEU A 316 -22.37 -8.77 9.50
N LYS A 317 -21.59 -9.15 8.51
CA LYS A 317 -21.34 -8.31 7.32
C LYS A 317 -22.59 -8.07 6.47
N GLN A 318 -23.55 -8.96 6.49
CA GLN A 318 -24.83 -8.76 5.81
C GLN A 318 -25.75 -7.79 6.60
N GLU A 319 -25.70 -7.85 7.93
CA GLU A 319 -26.52 -7.04 8.82
C GLU A 319 -25.95 -5.63 9.01
N VAL A 320 -24.63 -5.51 9.12
CA VAL A 320 -23.93 -4.26 9.38
C VAL A 320 -23.24 -3.79 8.09
N PRO A 321 -23.81 -2.81 7.37
CA PRO A 321 -23.28 -2.37 6.09
C PRO A 321 -21.94 -1.63 6.28
N ILE A 322 -21.06 -1.74 5.29
CA ILE A 322 -19.81 -0.99 5.25
C ILE A 322 -20.12 0.43 4.76
N TRP A 323 -19.72 1.45 5.51
CA TRP A 323 -20.03 2.85 5.20
C TRP A 323 -19.60 3.28 3.80
N SER A 324 -18.41 2.88 3.35
CA SER A 324 -17.90 3.21 2.02
C SER A 324 -18.71 2.57 0.87
N GLU A 325 -19.46 1.51 1.16
CA GLU A 325 -20.31 0.82 0.19
C GLU A 325 -21.76 1.33 0.19
N CYS A 326 -22.11 2.19 1.16
CA CYS A 326 -23.42 2.80 1.23
C CYS A 326 -23.51 3.99 0.27
N ASP A 327 -24.60 4.08 -0.50
CA ASP A 327 -24.97 5.29 -1.22
C ASP A 327 -25.41 6.41 -0.28
N ALA A 328 -25.64 7.61 -0.82
CA ALA A 328 -26.03 8.78 -0.03
C ALA A 328 -27.36 8.58 0.70
N SER A 329 -28.34 7.91 0.08
CA SER A 329 -29.65 7.64 0.69
C SER A 329 -29.52 6.71 1.88
N ARG A 330 -28.75 5.61 1.72
CA ARG A 330 -28.51 4.65 2.80
C ARG A 330 -27.74 5.26 3.96
N ARG A 331 -26.78 6.14 3.69
CA ARG A 331 -26.04 6.88 4.74
C ARG A 331 -26.98 7.77 5.56
N LEU A 332 -27.90 8.48 4.92
CA LEU A 332 -28.92 9.30 5.60
C LEU A 332 -29.83 8.46 6.48
N GLU A 333 -30.30 7.32 5.99
CA GLU A 333 -31.11 6.38 6.78
C GLU A 333 -30.36 5.90 8.03
N LEU A 334 -29.10 5.47 7.88
CA LEU A 334 -28.25 5.01 8.98
C LEU A 334 -28.05 6.13 10.03
N ILE A 335 -27.73 7.35 9.60
CA ILE A 335 -27.56 8.49 10.49
C ILE A 335 -28.87 8.80 11.23
N SER A 336 -30.01 8.78 10.54
CA SER A 336 -31.30 8.98 11.16
C SER A 336 -31.64 7.92 12.21
N MET A 337 -31.33 6.66 11.91
CA MET A 337 -31.49 5.55 12.84
C MET A 337 -30.59 5.71 14.07
N TRP A 338 -29.33 6.07 13.88
CA TRP A 338 -28.38 6.26 14.96
C TRP A 338 -28.74 7.46 15.86
N LYS A 339 -29.17 8.56 15.27
CA LYS A 339 -29.73 9.71 16.06
C LYS A 339 -30.85 9.27 16.98
N LYS A 340 -31.75 8.44 16.46
CA LYS A 340 -32.90 7.93 17.24
C LYS A 340 -32.46 7.01 18.37
N SER A 341 -31.45 6.14 18.10
CA SER A 341 -30.97 5.15 19.08
C SER A 341 -30.08 5.75 20.16
N TRP A 342 -29.22 6.73 19.79
CA TRP A 342 -28.20 7.27 20.70
C TRP A 342 -28.38 8.76 21.04
N ASN A 343 -29.55 9.32 20.78
CA ASN A 343 -29.84 10.71 21.08
C ASN A 343 -28.78 11.68 20.53
N TRP A 344 -28.40 11.45 19.29
CA TRP A 344 -27.34 12.20 18.59
C TRP A 344 -27.78 13.67 18.39
N GLN A 345 -26.95 14.62 18.77
CA GLN A 345 -27.28 16.05 18.71
C GLN A 345 -26.91 16.70 17.36
N SER A 346 -26.00 16.14 16.60
CA SER A 346 -25.58 16.67 15.28
C SER A 346 -26.65 16.45 14.23
N SER A 347 -26.77 17.36 13.25
CA SER A 347 -27.65 17.16 12.11
C SER A 347 -27.10 16.11 11.14
N ALA A 348 -27.96 15.38 10.42
CA ALA A 348 -27.54 14.41 9.42
C ALA A 348 -26.74 15.09 8.29
N ASP A 349 -27.19 16.31 7.90
CA ASP A 349 -26.54 17.09 6.84
C ASP A 349 -25.14 17.54 7.24
N GLU A 350 -24.96 18.06 8.48
CA GLU A 350 -23.63 18.43 9.00
C GLU A 350 -22.68 17.24 9.05
N LEU A 351 -23.16 16.06 9.41
CA LEU A 351 -22.35 14.85 9.43
C LEU A 351 -21.96 14.38 8.04
N LEU A 352 -22.88 14.46 7.07
CA LEU A 352 -22.61 14.14 5.68
C LEU A 352 -21.66 15.15 5.04
N GLU A 353 -21.86 16.44 5.31
CA GLU A 353 -20.95 17.50 4.87
C GLU A 353 -19.55 17.29 5.45
N SER A 354 -19.44 17.07 6.75
CA SER A 354 -18.17 16.75 7.42
C SER A 354 -17.51 15.49 6.84
N ALA A 355 -18.29 14.45 6.56
CA ALA A 355 -17.77 13.23 5.93
C ALA A 355 -17.33 13.44 4.48
N SER A 356 -17.93 14.38 3.76
CA SER A 356 -17.56 14.73 2.39
C SER A 356 -16.35 15.69 2.30
N MET A 357 -16.16 16.52 3.31
CA MET A 357 -15.02 17.45 3.46
C MET A 357 -13.75 16.76 3.98
N THR A 358 -13.71 15.43 4.03
CA THR A 358 -12.58 14.72 4.58
C THR A 358 -11.29 15.03 3.82
N SER A 359 -10.20 15.07 4.58
CA SER A 359 -8.82 15.06 4.07
C SER A 359 -8.66 14.04 2.94
N PRO A 360 -7.78 14.29 1.97
CA PRO A 360 -7.53 13.33 0.90
C PRO A 360 -7.37 11.91 1.43
N LEU A 361 -7.95 10.94 0.76
CA LEU A 361 -8.05 9.55 1.24
C LEU A 361 -6.69 8.91 1.56
N TRP A 362 -5.63 9.34 0.86
CA TRP A 362 -4.27 8.88 1.12
C TRP A 362 -3.71 9.34 2.49
N GLN A 363 -4.34 10.31 3.16
CA GLN A 363 -3.96 10.75 4.51
C GLN A 363 -4.54 9.87 5.61
N ALA A 364 -5.67 9.22 5.36
CA ALA A 364 -6.32 8.37 6.35
C ALA A 364 -5.52 7.08 6.60
N PRO A 365 -5.44 6.61 7.86
CA PRO A 365 -4.86 5.30 8.16
C PRO A 365 -5.62 4.17 7.47
N ARG A 366 -4.90 3.28 6.79
CA ARG A 366 -5.47 2.23 5.97
C ARG A 366 -4.64 0.95 6.03
N LEU A 367 -5.26 -0.17 5.72
CA LEU A 367 -4.57 -1.42 5.50
C LEU A 367 -4.50 -1.69 4.00
N ILE A 368 -3.28 -1.73 3.46
CA ILE A 368 -3.00 -1.82 2.03
C ILE A 368 -2.35 -3.17 1.74
N GLY A 369 -2.85 -3.88 0.74
CA GLY A 369 -2.26 -5.13 0.27
C GLY A 369 -0.96 -4.86 -0.50
N HIS A 370 0.19 -5.28 0.05
CA HIS A 370 1.52 -5.08 -0.53
C HIS A 370 1.74 -6.00 -1.72
N ARG A 371 1.97 -5.44 -2.90
CA ARG A 371 2.02 -6.15 -4.20
C ARG A 371 0.76 -6.97 -4.49
N GLY A 372 -0.37 -6.44 -4.09
CA GLY A 372 -1.63 -7.16 -4.04
C GLY A 372 -1.71 -8.05 -2.80
N SER A 373 -1.81 -9.35 -2.97
CA SER A 373 -1.99 -10.33 -1.89
C SER A 373 -0.76 -10.58 -1.01
N GLY A 374 0.33 -9.87 -1.25
CA GLY A 374 1.59 -9.97 -0.52
C GLY A 374 2.66 -10.69 -1.31
N LYS A 375 3.88 -10.67 -0.76
CA LYS A 375 5.04 -11.30 -1.37
C LYS A 375 4.86 -12.78 -1.57
N THR A 376 5.16 -13.24 -2.76
CA THR A 376 5.25 -14.66 -3.12
C THR A 376 6.63 -14.99 -3.68
N PRO A 377 7.04 -16.28 -3.72
CA PRO A 377 8.12 -16.69 -4.60
C PRO A 377 7.73 -16.30 -6.02
N ARG A 378 8.54 -15.47 -6.65
CA ARG A 378 8.19 -14.88 -7.92
C ARG A 378 8.26 -15.88 -9.04
N PRO A 379 7.20 -16.13 -9.74
CA PRO A 379 7.33 -16.60 -11.10
C PRO A 379 7.64 -15.35 -11.94
N VAL A 380 8.85 -15.22 -12.23
CA VAL A 380 9.19 -14.50 -13.44
C VAL A 380 9.10 -15.55 -14.49
N ILE A 381 8.74 -15.52 -15.64
CA ILE A 381 8.59 -16.60 -16.64
C ILE A 381 8.62 -18.00 -15.98
N SER A 382 7.46 -18.57 -15.76
CA SER A 382 7.27 -19.83 -15.03
C SER A 382 8.00 -21.01 -15.66
N ASP A 383 8.35 -21.98 -14.82
CA ASP A 383 8.86 -23.27 -15.26
C ASP A 383 7.86 -24.05 -16.06
#